data_efb4f3be0e230906455f1fbb5bcc1161
#
_entry.id   efb4f3be0e230906455f1fbb5bcc1161
#
_cell.length_a   1.000
_cell.length_b   1.000
_cell.length_c   1.000
_cell.angle_alpha   90.00
_cell.angle_beta   90.00
_cell.angle_gamma   90.00
#
_symmetry.space_group_name_H-M   'P 1'
#
loop_
_entity.id
_entity.type
_entity.pdbx_description
1 polymer ?
#
loop_
_entity_poly.entity_id
_entity_poly.type
_entity_poly.pdbx_seq_one_letter_code
_entity_poly.pdbx_strand_id
1 'polypeptide(L)'
;SLTKPGTAVCERTDFDKYLPTIQVEKAGEFFDVRREDGNLTGEVKLRSLVHRDGDWHGTVHMWVADRTPEGKCLLIQKRSQDKDNFPGYCDISSAGHLDAGDDYDSAAYRELYEELGIRAEKGDLRFCFFITRSVETEFHGQKVIDRERAAVYLYEKTVDLTKLHLQKEEVDEVFWIDLEELEKILRDPTAKYCVYKEEIQGIKKYL
;
A
#
# COMPACT_ATOMS: atom_id res chain seq x y z
N SER A 1 49.49 -11.98 5.75
CA SER A 1 48.45 -11.01 5.41
C SER A 1 47.18 -11.77 5.02
N LEU A 2 46.18 -11.72 5.91
CA LEU A 2 44.90 -12.35 5.66
C LEU A 2 44.08 -11.39 4.80
N THR A 3 43.85 -11.74 3.55
CA THR A 3 42.87 -11.10 2.70
C THR A 3 41.49 -11.47 3.20
N LYS A 4 40.71 -10.47 3.59
CA LYS A 4 39.26 -10.61 3.88
C LYS A 4 38.57 -11.15 2.62
N PRO A 5 37.64 -12.10 2.75
CA PRO A 5 36.82 -12.49 1.63
C PRO A 5 35.99 -11.27 1.18
N GLY A 6 36.14 -10.91 -0.10
CA GLY A 6 35.42 -9.83 -0.70
C GLY A 6 33.92 -10.10 -0.63
N THR A 7 33.18 -9.21 -0.04
CA THR A 7 31.72 -9.09 -0.27
C THR A 7 31.56 -8.91 -1.77
N ALA A 8 30.96 -9.90 -2.42
CA ALA A 8 30.48 -9.76 -3.80
C ALA A 8 29.41 -8.67 -3.79
N VAL A 9 29.80 -7.45 -4.05
CA VAL A 9 28.87 -6.38 -4.41
C VAL A 9 28.36 -6.77 -5.78
N CYS A 10 27.12 -7.19 -5.86
CA CYS A 10 26.45 -7.39 -7.13
C CYS A 10 26.48 -6.04 -7.85
N GLU A 11 27.30 -5.92 -8.86
CA GLU A 11 27.42 -4.68 -9.61
C GLU A 11 26.08 -4.36 -10.28
N ARG A 12 25.69 -3.10 -10.24
CA ARG A 12 24.47 -2.54 -10.86
C ARG A 12 24.23 -3.01 -12.30
N THR A 13 25.30 -3.30 -13.01
CA THR A 13 25.32 -3.80 -14.38
C THR A 13 24.68 -5.17 -14.59
N ASP A 14 24.63 -6.02 -13.55
CA ASP A 14 24.00 -7.34 -13.68
C ASP A 14 22.47 -7.26 -13.59
N PHE A 15 21.91 -6.26 -12.92
CA PHE A 15 20.45 -6.03 -12.86
C PHE A 15 19.91 -5.39 -14.13
N ASP A 16 20.66 -4.46 -14.73
CA ASP A 16 20.29 -3.81 -16.00
C ASP A 16 20.23 -4.83 -17.15
N LYS A 17 20.96 -5.92 -17.06
CA LYS A 17 20.99 -7.01 -18.03
C LYS A 17 19.69 -7.81 -18.07
N TYR A 18 18.96 -7.84 -16.97
CA TYR A 18 17.69 -8.54 -16.81
C TYR A 18 16.46 -7.63 -16.89
N LEU A 19 16.67 -6.30 -16.98
CA LEU A 19 15.61 -5.29 -16.94
C LEU A 19 15.67 -4.32 -18.14
N PRO A 20 15.69 -4.79 -19.38
CA PRO A 20 15.89 -3.89 -20.52
C PRO A 20 14.76 -2.88 -20.78
N THR A 21 13.63 -2.93 -20.07
CA THR A 21 12.44 -2.12 -20.40
C THR A 21 11.57 -1.71 -19.22
N ILE A 22 11.93 -2.02 -17.99
CA ILE A 22 11.14 -1.61 -16.83
C ILE A 22 11.65 -0.25 -16.37
N GLN A 23 10.99 0.82 -16.79
CA GLN A 23 11.22 2.14 -16.21
C GLN A 23 10.77 2.12 -14.75
N VAL A 24 11.79 1.93 -13.92
CA VAL A 24 12.00 2.48 -12.60
C VAL A 24 10.75 2.82 -11.77
N GLU A 25 9.98 1.83 -11.44
CA GLU A 25 9.38 1.85 -10.12
C GLU A 25 10.51 1.65 -9.13
N LYS A 26 10.75 2.63 -8.23
CA LYS A 26 11.78 2.64 -7.17
C LYS A 26 12.80 1.49 -7.29
N ALA A 27 13.85 1.70 -8.10
CA ALA A 27 14.89 0.71 -8.33
C ALA A 27 15.45 0.29 -6.98
N GLY A 28 15.21 -0.96 -6.57
CA GLY A 28 15.75 -1.55 -5.37
C GLY A 28 14.75 -1.98 -4.29
N GLU A 29 13.45 -1.88 -4.49
CA GLU A 29 12.49 -2.49 -3.55
C GLU A 29 12.46 -4.01 -3.73
N PHE A 30 12.69 -4.73 -2.62
CA PHE A 30 12.58 -6.18 -2.56
C PHE A 30 11.42 -6.58 -1.69
N PHE A 31 10.67 -7.58 -2.13
CA PHE A 31 9.54 -8.15 -1.39
C PHE A 31 9.80 -9.60 -1.02
N ASP A 32 9.33 -9.99 0.15
CA ASP A 32 9.16 -11.40 0.47
C ASP A 32 8.01 -11.99 -0.35
N VAL A 33 8.29 -13.05 -1.09
CA VAL A 33 7.27 -13.82 -1.80
C VAL A 33 6.49 -14.65 -0.80
N ARG A 34 5.17 -14.57 -0.90
CA ARG A 34 4.24 -15.27 -0.03
C ARG A 34 3.39 -16.26 -0.81
N ARG A 35 2.74 -17.18 -0.11
CA ARG A 35 1.62 -17.93 -0.62
C ARG A 35 0.33 -17.13 -0.43
N GLU A 36 -0.73 -17.51 -1.08
CA GLU A 36 -2.04 -16.86 -0.94
C GLU A 36 -2.55 -16.84 0.52
N ASP A 37 -2.21 -17.86 1.31
CA ASP A 37 -2.53 -17.94 2.74
C ASP A 37 -1.70 -16.99 3.62
N GLY A 38 -0.73 -16.29 3.03
CA GLY A 38 0.15 -15.33 3.69
C GLY A 38 1.46 -15.89 4.21
N ASN A 39 1.67 -17.20 4.16
CA ASN A 39 2.92 -17.82 4.59
C ASN A 39 4.08 -17.45 3.67
N LEU A 40 5.25 -17.20 4.25
CA LEU A 40 6.47 -16.92 3.50
C LEU A 40 6.91 -18.17 2.70
N THR A 41 7.38 -17.96 1.48
CA THR A 41 7.99 -19.02 0.68
C THR A 41 9.48 -19.17 0.97
N GLY A 42 10.10 -18.15 1.57
CA GLY A 42 11.55 -18.02 1.74
C GLY A 42 12.25 -17.34 0.56
N GLU A 43 11.52 -17.02 -0.49
CA GLU A 43 12.05 -16.32 -1.66
C GLU A 43 11.86 -14.80 -1.50
N VAL A 44 12.88 -14.06 -1.93
CA VAL A 44 12.87 -12.58 -2.00
C VAL A 44 13.11 -12.17 -3.44
N LYS A 45 12.27 -11.30 -3.96
CA LYS A 45 12.36 -10.81 -5.34
C LYS A 45 12.25 -9.28 -5.41
N LEU A 46 12.84 -8.71 -6.45
CA LEU A 46 12.55 -7.33 -6.83
C LEU A 46 11.05 -7.12 -7.08
N ARG A 47 10.52 -5.99 -6.66
CA ARG A 47 9.13 -5.59 -6.86
C ARG A 47 8.67 -5.81 -8.30
N SER A 48 9.47 -5.39 -9.27
CA SER A 48 9.15 -5.53 -10.70
C SER A 48 9.01 -6.99 -11.14
N LEU A 49 9.83 -7.89 -10.57
CA LEU A 49 9.74 -9.32 -10.85
C LEU A 49 8.53 -9.96 -10.18
N VAL A 50 8.20 -9.53 -8.97
CA VAL A 50 7.00 -9.98 -8.24
C VAL A 50 5.75 -9.64 -9.05
N HIS A 51 5.64 -8.44 -9.58
CA HIS A 51 4.51 -8.02 -10.41
C HIS A 51 4.50 -8.65 -11.81
N ARG A 52 5.67 -8.90 -12.39
CA ARG A 52 5.77 -9.63 -13.66
C ARG A 52 5.28 -11.07 -13.53
N ASP A 53 5.72 -11.75 -12.48
CA ASP A 53 5.48 -13.18 -12.27
C ASP A 53 4.13 -13.44 -11.57
N GLY A 54 3.53 -12.41 -11.00
CA GLY A 54 2.26 -12.50 -10.28
C GLY A 54 2.40 -13.21 -8.92
N ASP A 55 3.52 -12.99 -8.25
CA ASP A 55 3.74 -13.56 -6.93
C ASP A 55 2.90 -12.84 -5.87
N TRP A 56 2.39 -13.60 -4.90
CA TRP A 56 1.74 -13.03 -3.73
C TRP A 56 2.76 -12.31 -2.86
N HIS A 57 2.39 -11.12 -2.39
CA HIS A 57 3.23 -10.31 -1.48
C HIS A 57 2.36 -9.56 -0.47
N GLY A 58 3.01 -9.00 0.55
CA GLY A 58 2.32 -8.34 1.65
C GLY A 58 2.12 -6.83 1.41
N THR A 59 0.94 -6.34 1.78
CA THR A 59 0.63 -4.91 1.84
C THR A 59 -0.09 -4.57 3.14
N VAL A 60 -0.13 -3.30 3.47
CA VAL A 60 -0.87 -2.77 4.63
C VAL A 60 -1.82 -1.68 4.17
N HIS A 61 -3.03 -1.71 4.72
CA HIS A 61 -4.05 -0.69 4.51
C HIS A 61 -4.42 -0.08 5.85
N MET A 62 -4.21 1.22 6.02
CA MET A 62 -4.55 1.95 7.23
C MET A 62 -5.73 2.86 6.94
N TRP A 63 -6.84 2.62 7.62
CA TRP A 63 -8.00 3.50 7.62
C TRP A 63 -7.95 4.43 8.80
N VAL A 64 -7.94 5.72 8.54
CA VAL A 64 -8.08 6.78 9.54
C VAL A 64 -9.56 7.13 9.63
N ALA A 65 -10.15 6.97 10.80
CA ALA A 65 -11.56 7.19 11.04
C ALA A 65 -11.78 8.27 12.10
N ASP A 66 -12.88 8.98 11.97
CA ASP A 66 -13.38 9.91 12.98
C ASP A 66 -14.89 9.73 13.15
N ARG A 67 -15.38 10.21 14.27
CA ARG A 67 -16.81 10.22 14.57
C ARG A 67 -17.29 11.65 14.72
N THR A 68 -18.28 12.00 13.95
CA THR A 68 -19.00 13.27 14.06
C THR A 68 -20.38 13.04 14.66
N PRO A 69 -21.08 14.08 15.11
CA PRO A 69 -22.48 13.95 15.56
C PRO A 69 -23.41 13.37 14.46
N GLU A 70 -23.04 13.58 13.20
CA GLU A 70 -23.82 13.15 12.04
C GLU A 70 -23.53 11.71 11.63
N GLY A 71 -22.35 11.15 12.03
CA GLY A 71 -22.01 9.79 11.63
C GLY A 71 -20.52 9.46 11.77
N LYS A 72 -20.11 8.45 11.03
CA LYS A 72 -18.72 7.99 10.95
C LYS A 72 -18.09 8.44 9.64
N CYS A 73 -16.91 9.01 9.72
CA CYS A 73 -16.15 9.47 8.58
C CYS A 73 -14.86 8.68 8.42
N LEU A 74 -14.45 8.49 7.19
CA LEU A 74 -13.15 7.92 6.82
C LEU A 74 -12.32 8.96 6.08
N LEU A 75 -11.03 8.95 6.33
CA LEU A 75 -10.08 9.77 5.58
C LEU A 75 -9.77 9.08 4.25
N ILE A 76 -9.93 9.82 3.17
CA ILE A 76 -9.58 9.39 1.81
C ILE A 76 -8.33 10.16 1.37
N GLN A 77 -7.40 9.48 0.74
CA GLN A 77 -6.32 10.12 0.00
C GLN A 77 -6.65 10.20 -1.49
N LYS A 78 -6.27 11.30 -2.11
CA LYS A 78 -6.17 11.42 -3.56
C LYS A 78 -4.74 11.12 -3.98
N ARG A 79 -4.58 10.09 -4.79
CA ARG A 79 -3.27 9.65 -5.31
C ARG A 79 -2.65 10.77 -6.14
N SER A 80 -1.32 10.92 -6.02
CA SER A 80 -0.58 11.87 -6.85
C SER A 80 -0.83 11.63 -8.34
N GLN A 81 -0.84 12.72 -9.11
CA GLN A 81 -0.87 12.66 -10.58
C GLN A 81 0.39 12.01 -11.16
N ASP A 82 1.47 11.95 -10.39
CA ASP A 82 2.75 11.35 -10.78
C ASP A 82 2.80 9.84 -10.56
N LYS A 83 1.72 9.23 -10.02
CA LYS A 83 1.63 7.79 -9.85
C LYS A 83 1.45 7.07 -11.18
N ASP A 84 2.17 5.97 -11.36
CA ASP A 84 2.07 5.13 -12.56
C ASP A 84 0.71 4.46 -12.68
N ASN A 85 0.14 4.02 -11.54
CA ASN A 85 -1.15 3.36 -11.47
C ASN A 85 -2.20 4.28 -10.88
N PHE A 86 -3.33 4.42 -11.56
CA PHE A 86 -4.49 5.19 -11.10
C PHE A 86 -4.15 6.62 -10.62
N PRO A 87 -3.43 7.44 -11.43
CA PRO A 87 -3.10 8.80 -11.03
C PRO A 87 -4.36 9.61 -10.77
N GLY A 88 -4.38 10.36 -9.66
CA GLY A 88 -5.49 11.22 -9.27
C GLY A 88 -6.75 10.49 -8.79
N TYR A 89 -6.73 9.16 -8.66
CA TYR A 89 -7.83 8.39 -8.07
C TYR A 89 -7.85 8.56 -6.55
N CYS A 90 -9.02 8.41 -5.97
CA CYS A 90 -9.18 8.34 -4.52
C CYS A 90 -8.90 6.93 -4.00
N ASP A 91 -8.26 6.85 -2.85
CA ASP A 91 -7.79 5.60 -2.28
C ASP A 91 -7.94 5.59 -0.75
N ILE A 92 -7.63 4.46 -0.14
CA ILE A 92 -7.53 4.24 1.31
C ILE A 92 -6.72 5.37 1.96
N SER A 93 -6.95 5.66 3.24
CA SER A 93 -6.25 6.74 3.93
C SER A 93 -4.74 6.67 3.77
N SER A 94 -4.15 5.50 3.97
CA SER A 94 -2.75 5.20 3.69
C SER A 94 -2.59 3.72 3.35
N ALA A 95 -1.72 3.40 2.43
CA ALA A 95 -1.43 2.03 2.04
C ALA A 95 0.02 1.90 1.55
N GLY A 96 0.60 0.73 1.73
CA GLY A 96 1.96 0.50 1.27
C GLY A 96 2.34 -0.97 1.28
N HIS A 97 3.52 -1.26 0.74
CA HIS A 97 4.06 -2.61 0.66
C HIS A 97 4.93 -2.96 1.87
N LEU A 98 5.01 -4.24 2.17
CA LEU A 98 6.04 -4.76 3.06
C LEU A 98 7.34 -4.91 2.27
N ASP A 99 8.41 -4.30 2.74
CA ASP A 99 9.74 -4.61 2.27
C ASP A 99 10.17 -6.00 2.76
N ALA A 100 11.14 -6.61 2.08
CA ALA A 100 11.68 -7.90 2.52
C ALA A 100 12.19 -7.83 3.96
N GLY A 101 11.72 -8.74 4.80
CA GLY A 101 12.03 -8.79 6.23
C GLY A 101 11.09 -7.99 7.12
N ASP A 102 10.17 -7.21 6.57
CA ASP A 102 9.15 -6.50 7.36
C ASP A 102 8.08 -7.45 7.90
N ASP A 103 7.57 -7.13 9.07
CA ASP A 103 6.26 -7.59 9.53
C ASP A 103 5.17 -6.56 9.18
N TYR A 104 3.91 -6.99 9.24
CA TYR A 104 2.77 -6.15 8.89
C TYR A 104 2.64 -4.91 9.81
N ASP A 105 2.85 -5.09 11.12
CA ASP A 105 2.71 -3.99 12.08
C ASP A 105 3.73 -2.90 11.81
N SER A 106 5.01 -3.24 11.68
CA SER A 106 6.09 -2.27 11.39
C SER A 106 5.83 -1.50 10.10
N ALA A 107 5.41 -2.21 9.05
CA ALA A 107 5.08 -1.58 7.77
C ALA A 107 3.89 -0.62 7.90
N ALA A 108 2.85 -0.99 8.66
CA ALA A 108 1.68 -0.14 8.87
C ALA A 108 2.03 1.19 9.56
N TYR A 109 2.83 1.16 10.64
CA TYR A 109 3.29 2.37 11.33
C TYR A 109 4.19 3.23 10.44
N ARG A 110 5.09 2.59 9.69
CA ARG A 110 6.00 3.29 8.78
C ARG A 110 5.24 4.01 7.67
N GLU A 111 4.37 3.33 6.96
CA GLU A 111 3.63 3.87 5.82
C GLU A 111 2.67 5.00 6.25
N LEU A 112 1.99 4.85 7.39
CA LEU A 112 1.13 5.89 7.93
C LEU A 112 1.92 7.19 8.21
N TYR A 113 3.13 7.05 8.72
CA TYR A 113 4.01 8.18 8.95
C TYR A 113 4.58 8.77 7.65
N GLU A 114 5.08 7.92 6.75
CA GLU A 114 5.70 8.38 5.49
C GLU A 114 4.71 9.10 4.58
N GLU A 115 3.52 8.54 4.38
CA GLU A 115 2.52 9.11 3.49
C GLU A 115 1.79 10.33 4.07
N LEU A 116 1.41 10.29 5.34
CA LEU A 116 0.54 11.29 5.97
C LEU A 116 1.21 12.09 7.09
N GLY A 117 2.37 11.69 7.57
CA GLY A 117 3.03 12.32 8.71
C GLY A 117 2.38 12.01 10.07
N ILE A 118 1.53 11.00 10.14
CA ILE A 118 0.90 10.58 11.38
C ILE A 118 1.86 9.70 12.19
N ARG A 119 2.32 10.19 13.34
CA ARG A 119 3.10 9.42 14.31
C ARG A 119 2.17 8.66 15.24
N ALA A 120 1.83 7.44 14.86
CA ALA A 120 1.08 6.56 15.74
C ALA A 120 2.00 5.91 16.77
N GLU A 121 1.54 5.85 18.02
CA GLU A 121 2.21 5.13 19.09
C GLU A 121 1.79 3.66 19.10
N LYS A 122 2.56 2.81 19.75
CA LYS A 122 2.24 1.40 19.87
C LYS A 122 0.84 1.20 20.46
N GLY A 123 -0.01 0.47 19.75
CA GLY A 123 -1.40 0.23 20.12
C GLY A 123 -2.42 1.20 19.50
N ASP A 124 -1.98 2.25 18.82
CA ASP A 124 -2.88 3.19 18.15
C ASP A 124 -3.47 2.61 16.85
N LEU A 125 -2.75 1.71 16.20
CA LEU A 125 -3.25 0.96 15.04
C LEU A 125 -3.86 -0.36 15.51
N ARG A 126 -5.15 -0.52 15.26
CA ARG A 126 -5.87 -1.75 15.55
C ARG A 126 -5.95 -2.62 14.30
N PHE A 127 -5.33 -3.80 14.35
CA PHE A 127 -5.52 -4.79 13.29
C PHE A 127 -6.98 -5.25 13.27
N CYS A 128 -7.54 -5.31 12.07
CA CYS A 128 -8.93 -5.71 11.85
C CYS A 128 -9.03 -7.06 11.15
N PHE A 129 -8.52 -7.17 9.95
CA PHE A 129 -8.61 -8.40 9.14
C PHE A 129 -7.57 -8.41 8.02
N PHE A 130 -7.42 -9.55 7.37
CA PHE A 130 -6.72 -9.65 6.08
C PHE A 130 -7.71 -9.66 4.93
N ILE A 131 -7.28 -9.07 3.80
CA ILE A 131 -7.98 -9.16 2.53
C ILE A 131 -6.98 -9.50 1.43
N THR A 132 -7.39 -10.33 0.48
CA THR A 132 -6.58 -10.67 -0.70
C THR A 132 -7.12 -9.98 -1.93
N ARG A 133 -6.22 -9.54 -2.79
CA ARG A 133 -6.54 -8.88 -4.05
C ARG A 133 -5.69 -9.49 -5.16
N SER A 134 -6.28 -9.65 -6.33
CA SER A 134 -5.55 -10.06 -7.53
C SER A 134 -6.05 -9.21 -8.68
N VAL A 135 -5.16 -8.40 -9.25
CA VAL A 135 -5.46 -7.51 -10.36
C VAL A 135 -4.48 -7.79 -11.49
N GLU A 136 -5.01 -7.96 -12.70
CA GLU A 136 -4.20 -8.04 -13.91
C GLU A 136 -4.42 -6.75 -14.72
N THR A 137 -3.33 -6.08 -15.03
CA THR A 137 -3.33 -4.85 -15.84
C THR A 137 -2.26 -4.95 -16.92
N GLU A 138 -2.32 -4.03 -17.86
CA GLU A 138 -1.26 -3.82 -18.83
C GLU A 138 -0.69 -2.43 -18.63
N PHE A 139 0.62 -2.35 -18.48
CA PHE A 139 1.34 -1.11 -18.31
C PHE A 139 2.50 -1.03 -19.30
N HIS A 140 2.51 0.00 -20.15
CA HIS A 140 3.48 0.16 -21.25
C HIS A 140 3.65 -1.10 -22.12
N GLY A 141 2.54 -1.80 -22.42
CA GLY A 141 2.55 -3.02 -23.23
C GLY A 141 3.05 -4.27 -22.51
N GLN A 142 3.28 -4.16 -21.19
CA GLN A 142 3.67 -5.30 -20.34
C GLN A 142 2.55 -5.70 -19.41
N LYS A 143 2.31 -7.00 -19.30
CA LYS A 143 1.35 -7.55 -18.34
C LYS A 143 1.90 -7.39 -16.93
N VAL A 144 1.12 -6.79 -16.06
CA VAL A 144 1.38 -6.65 -14.63
C VAL A 144 0.31 -7.43 -13.89
N ILE A 145 0.74 -8.34 -13.02
CA ILE A 145 -0.14 -9.13 -12.16
C ILE A 145 0.17 -8.76 -10.72
N ASP A 146 -0.77 -8.06 -10.11
CA ASP A 146 -0.63 -7.61 -8.72
C ASP A 146 -1.48 -8.49 -7.81
N ARG A 147 -0.81 -9.31 -6.99
CA ARG A 147 -1.42 -10.23 -6.03
C ARG A 147 -0.99 -9.90 -4.62
N GLU A 148 -1.89 -9.26 -3.91
CA GLU A 148 -1.63 -8.75 -2.58
C GLU A 148 -2.43 -9.50 -1.51
N ARG A 149 -1.77 -9.74 -0.37
CA ARG A 149 -2.42 -10.03 0.89
C ARG A 149 -2.22 -8.82 1.79
N ALA A 150 -3.29 -8.07 2.00
CA ALA A 150 -3.27 -6.85 2.78
C ALA A 150 -3.72 -7.10 4.22
N ALA A 151 -2.97 -6.58 5.18
CA ALA A 151 -3.44 -6.43 6.55
C ALA A 151 -4.13 -5.07 6.70
N VAL A 152 -5.38 -5.07 7.14
CA VAL A 152 -6.20 -3.88 7.28
C VAL A 152 -6.22 -3.43 8.74
N TYR A 153 -5.87 -2.16 8.95
CA TYR A 153 -5.76 -1.51 10.27
C TYR A 153 -6.71 -0.32 10.36
N LEU A 154 -7.11 -0.01 11.58
CA LEU A 154 -7.92 1.14 11.92
C LEU A 154 -7.19 2.06 12.91
N TYR A 155 -7.16 3.36 12.60
CA TYR A 155 -6.64 4.43 13.43
C TYR A 155 -7.79 5.39 13.77
N GLU A 156 -8.13 5.52 15.05
CA GLU A 156 -9.33 6.26 15.51
C GLU A 156 -8.98 7.48 16.38
N LYS A 157 -7.73 7.91 16.40
CA LYS A 157 -7.38 9.14 17.11
C LYS A 157 -7.68 10.35 16.26
N THR A 158 -8.02 11.45 16.92
CA THR A 158 -8.30 12.74 16.27
C THR A 158 -7.12 13.20 15.42
N VAL A 159 -7.38 13.53 14.17
CA VAL A 159 -6.41 14.02 13.22
C VAL A 159 -6.79 15.42 12.77
N ASP A 160 -5.86 16.35 12.94
CA ASP A 160 -5.95 17.69 12.36
C ASP A 160 -5.31 17.67 10.97
N LEU A 161 -6.12 17.76 9.93
CA LEU A 161 -5.65 17.69 8.53
C LEU A 161 -4.62 18.80 8.20
N THR A 162 -4.68 19.94 8.89
CA THR A 162 -3.75 21.06 8.66
C THR A 162 -2.33 20.78 9.15
N LYS A 163 -2.17 19.75 10.01
CA LYS A 163 -0.88 19.33 10.58
C LYS A 163 -0.28 18.13 9.89
N LEU A 164 -0.95 17.56 8.89
CA LEU A 164 -0.44 16.44 8.14
C LEU A 164 0.71 16.86 7.21
N HIS A 165 1.65 15.95 7.03
CA HIS A 165 2.75 16.09 6.09
C HIS A 165 2.60 15.04 5.01
N LEU A 166 1.98 15.42 3.90
CA LEU A 166 1.73 14.52 2.78
C LEU A 166 3.01 14.30 1.97
N GLN A 167 3.31 13.05 1.70
CA GLN A 167 4.37 12.68 0.75
C GLN A 167 3.88 12.99 -0.67
N LYS A 168 4.35 14.09 -1.25
CA LYS A 168 3.82 14.66 -2.50
C LYS A 168 3.93 13.73 -3.71
N GLU A 169 4.92 12.86 -3.73
CA GLU A 169 5.09 11.85 -4.77
C GLU A 169 4.01 10.79 -4.74
N GLU A 170 3.38 10.58 -3.58
CA GLU A 170 2.36 9.57 -3.35
C GLU A 170 0.95 10.16 -3.23
N VAL A 171 0.81 11.28 -2.53
CA VAL A 171 -0.48 11.85 -2.09
C VAL A 171 -0.60 13.33 -2.45
N ASP A 172 -1.60 13.68 -3.25
CA ASP A 172 -1.89 15.08 -3.59
C ASP A 172 -2.68 15.78 -2.48
N GLU A 173 -3.73 15.14 -1.99
CA GLU A 173 -4.60 15.68 -0.94
C GLU A 173 -5.28 14.58 -0.14
N VAL A 174 -5.83 14.95 1.00
CA VAL A 174 -6.68 14.10 1.83
C VAL A 174 -7.95 14.85 2.21
N PHE A 175 -9.05 14.11 2.38
CA PHE A 175 -10.32 14.67 2.81
C PHE A 175 -11.16 13.64 3.58
N TRP A 176 -12.02 14.14 4.44
CA TRP A 176 -12.99 13.32 5.13
C TRP A 176 -14.20 13.03 4.24
N ILE A 177 -14.66 11.80 4.27
CA ILE A 177 -15.91 11.39 3.62
C ILE A 177 -16.79 10.65 4.62
N ASP A 178 -18.06 10.93 4.58
CA ASP A 178 -19.05 10.15 5.34
C ASP A 178 -19.10 8.71 4.82
N LEU A 179 -19.22 7.75 5.74
CA LEU A 179 -19.20 6.33 5.40
C LEU A 179 -20.34 5.94 4.45
N GLU A 180 -21.54 6.49 4.65
CA GLU A 180 -22.70 6.18 3.79
C GLU A 180 -22.49 6.79 2.39
N GLU A 181 -21.92 7.98 2.31
CA GLU A 181 -21.58 8.60 1.03
C GLU A 181 -20.52 7.81 0.28
N LEU A 182 -19.48 7.32 0.96
CA LEU A 182 -18.46 6.45 0.36
C LEU A 182 -19.09 5.16 -0.18
N GLU A 183 -19.93 4.51 0.60
CA GLU A 183 -20.67 3.29 0.17
C GLU A 183 -21.52 3.56 -1.07
N LYS A 184 -22.14 4.73 -1.16
CA LYS A 184 -22.92 5.14 -2.32
C LYS A 184 -22.05 5.36 -3.56
N ILE A 185 -20.93 6.05 -3.42
CA ILE A 185 -19.98 6.28 -4.51
C ILE A 185 -19.46 4.95 -5.06
N LEU A 186 -19.13 3.99 -4.20
CA LEU A 186 -18.56 2.70 -4.61
C LEU A 186 -19.56 1.78 -5.33
N ARG A 187 -20.84 2.15 -5.41
CA ARG A 187 -21.83 1.47 -6.27
C ARG A 187 -21.70 1.85 -7.73
N ASP A 188 -21.09 3.00 -8.01
CA ASP A 188 -20.82 3.47 -9.36
C ASP A 188 -19.50 2.88 -9.87
N PRO A 189 -19.52 1.97 -10.86
CA PRO A 189 -18.29 1.36 -11.38
C PRO A 189 -17.39 2.35 -12.13
N THR A 190 -17.89 3.55 -12.46
CA THR A 190 -17.12 4.60 -13.13
C THR A 190 -16.46 5.57 -12.16
N ALA A 191 -16.74 5.47 -10.87
CA ALA A 191 -16.12 6.30 -9.86
C ALA A 191 -14.61 6.10 -9.84
N LYS A 192 -13.87 7.19 -9.77
CA LYS A 192 -12.39 7.17 -9.71
C LYS A 192 -11.90 6.86 -8.30
N TYR A 193 -12.17 5.66 -7.83
CA TYR A 193 -11.79 5.14 -6.52
C TYR A 193 -11.09 3.79 -6.68
N CYS A 194 -9.99 3.61 -5.96
CA CYS A 194 -9.27 2.33 -5.87
C CYS A 194 -9.73 1.50 -4.66
N VAL A 195 -10.75 1.95 -3.97
CA VAL A 195 -11.29 1.31 -2.75
C VAL A 195 -12.27 0.22 -3.14
N TYR A 196 -12.15 -0.95 -2.51
CA TYR A 196 -13.08 -2.06 -2.71
C TYR A 196 -14.22 -2.01 -1.69
N LYS A 197 -15.43 -2.20 -2.18
CA LYS A 197 -16.63 -2.23 -1.31
C LYS A 197 -16.54 -3.32 -0.22
N GLU A 198 -15.92 -4.46 -0.53
CA GLU A 198 -15.72 -5.56 0.41
C GLU A 198 -14.86 -5.14 1.61
N GLU A 199 -13.85 -4.31 1.37
CA GLU A 199 -13.00 -3.78 2.42
C GLU A 199 -13.77 -2.79 3.32
N ILE A 200 -14.60 -1.93 2.72
CA ILE A 200 -15.48 -1.03 3.48
C ILE A 200 -16.50 -1.82 4.30
N GLN A 201 -17.10 -2.86 3.75
CA GLN A 201 -17.98 -3.75 4.50
C GLN A 201 -17.28 -4.44 5.67
N GLY A 202 -16.01 -4.80 5.49
CA GLY A 202 -15.16 -5.35 6.54
C GLY A 202 -14.88 -4.34 7.64
N ILE A 203 -14.37 -3.16 7.30
CA ILE A 203 -13.98 -2.12 8.27
C ILE A 203 -15.18 -1.57 9.04
N LYS A 204 -16.35 -1.49 8.41
CA LYS A 204 -17.59 -1.05 9.02
C LYS A 204 -17.96 -1.80 10.31
N LYS A 205 -17.55 -3.07 10.41
CA LYS A 205 -17.79 -3.90 11.60
C LYS A 205 -16.97 -3.48 12.81
N TYR A 206 -15.91 -2.70 12.57
CA TYR A 206 -14.98 -2.23 13.60
C TYR A 206 -15.23 -0.77 14.00
N LEU A 207 -16.00 -0.05 13.21
CA LEU A 207 -16.40 1.33 13.47
C LEU A 207 -17.65 1.35 14.38
#